data_01252d17ceef25eea2d201be0ca3907c
#
_entry.id   01252d17ceef25eea2d201be0ca3907c
#
_cell.length_a   1.000
_cell.length_b   1.000
_cell.length_c   1.000
_cell.angle_alpha   90.00
_cell.angle_beta   90.00
_cell.angle_gamma   90.00
#
_symmetry.space_group_name_H-M   'P 1'
#
loop_
_entity.id
_entity.type
_entity.pdbx_description
1 polymer ?
#
loop_
_entity_poly.entity_id
_entity_poly.type
_entity_poly.pdbx_seq_one_letter_code
_entity_poly.pdbx_strand_id
1 'polypeptide(L)'
;MPTQSYDIITVGGGIAASALAKAMCERGAKVLVLERETKFKDRVRGEGMVCWGVGEARQLGIYELLKKTCGHDVPFVETGMGPRDFTTTTPQRVPLLSFPHPVMQETLLAAAEQAGAEVRRGVTVERIEMGRTPAVITDAGNHERIAARLVVAADGRGSVARKWAGFSVQEQSNPSYMAGVLLTDVKAPADTIYFVFNPCLGMCAVLIPLGNGRFRAYLIYPKTVGYRLQGESMLRLFTSESPKVYPPLAEYYSEAKSIGPLASFDASDSWVEHPYRDGVVLVGDAAATTDPTFGQGLSLALRDARTLRDELSKDSDWAAAASRYAEQRRVYFRTCHTVEGWFRTLFQDPSPEAAALRAKAMPLIAQDPTRVPDHVNSGLDLPLNEQVRARMFGEC
;
A
#
# COMPACT_ATOMS: atom_id res chain seq x y z
N MET A 1 -37.99 -3.98 16.21
CA MET A 1 -37.38 -2.64 16.17
C MET A 1 -37.04 -2.37 14.72
N PRO A 2 -37.19 -1.16 14.18
CA PRO A 2 -36.74 -0.89 12.84
C PRO A 2 -35.23 -1.14 12.77
N THR A 3 -34.83 -2.05 11.90
CA THR A 3 -33.41 -2.36 11.62
C THR A 3 -32.77 -1.09 11.09
N GLN A 4 -31.81 -0.56 11.82
CA GLN A 4 -31.04 0.63 11.41
C GLN A 4 -30.37 0.30 10.08
N SER A 5 -30.74 1.01 9.00
CA SER A 5 -30.16 0.77 7.68
C SER A 5 -29.17 1.86 7.33
N TYR A 6 -28.05 1.46 6.74
CA TYR A 6 -27.00 2.34 6.26
C TYR A 6 -26.95 2.29 4.73
N ASP A 7 -26.38 3.31 4.12
CA ASP A 7 -26.03 3.25 2.72
C ASP A 7 -24.78 2.38 2.53
N ILE A 8 -23.77 2.57 3.40
CA ILE A 8 -22.54 1.80 3.35
C ILE A 8 -22.21 1.27 4.76
N ILE A 9 -21.80 0.00 4.83
CA ILE A 9 -21.10 -0.55 6.00
C ILE A 9 -19.70 -0.94 5.56
N THR A 10 -18.65 -0.44 6.23
CA THR A 10 -17.29 -0.92 6.01
C THR A 10 -16.91 -1.97 7.06
N VAL A 11 -16.33 -3.06 6.60
CA VAL A 11 -15.72 -4.09 7.45
C VAL A 11 -14.22 -3.78 7.52
N GLY A 12 -13.81 -3.19 8.65
CA GLY A 12 -12.50 -2.58 8.86
C GLY A 12 -12.53 -1.06 8.72
N GLY A 13 -11.78 -0.38 9.59
CA GLY A 13 -11.58 1.07 9.62
C GLY A 13 -10.19 1.51 9.15
N GLY A 14 -9.54 0.71 8.29
CA GLY A 14 -8.24 1.03 7.70
C GLY A 14 -8.30 2.19 6.70
N ILE A 15 -7.18 2.46 6.05
CA ILE A 15 -6.98 3.64 5.18
C ILE A 15 -8.04 3.76 4.09
N ALA A 16 -8.28 2.68 3.32
CA ALA A 16 -9.26 2.69 2.23
C ALA A 16 -10.68 2.93 2.76
N ALA A 17 -11.06 2.23 3.84
CA ALA A 17 -12.39 2.37 4.46
C ALA A 17 -12.62 3.78 5.00
N SER A 18 -11.68 4.32 5.77
CA SER A 18 -11.81 5.64 6.38
C SER A 18 -11.84 6.77 5.33
N ALA A 19 -10.99 6.69 4.30
CA ALA A 19 -10.99 7.65 3.20
C ALA A 19 -12.31 7.61 2.40
N LEU A 20 -12.82 6.40 2.11
CA LEU A 20 -14.11 6.23 1.45
C LEU A 20 -15.26 6.73 2.32
N ALA A 21 -15.31 6.35 3.61
CA ALA A 21 -16.35 6.74 4.55
C ALA A 21 -16.45 8.27 4.65
N LYS A 22 -15.30 8.96 4.86
CA LYS A 22 -15.25 10.42 4.86
C LYS A 22 -15.85 10.98 3.55
N ALA A 23 -15.34 10.53 2.42
CA ALA A 23 -15.72 11.06 1.13
C ALA A 23 -17.21 10.81 0.76
N MET A 24 -17.79 9.71 1.26
CA MET A 24 -19.21 9.39 1.03
C MET A 24 -20.12 10.12 2.02
N CYS A 25 -19.72 10.29 3.29
CA CYS A 25 -20.46 11.12 4.25
C CYS A 25 -20.55 12.58 3.80
N GLU A 26 -19.49 13.15 3.25
CA GLU A 26 -19.49 14.49 2.66
C GLU A 26 -20.44 14.64 1.46
N ARG A 27 -20.93 13.51 0.92
CA ARG A 27 -21.96 13.44 -0.14
C ARG A 27 -23.35 13.04 0.36
N GLY A 28 -23.51 13.01 1.68
CA GLY A 28 -24.79 12.73 2.34
C GLY A 28 -25.11 11.25 2.53
N ALA A 29 -24.18 10.32 2.26
CA ALA A 29 -24.39 8.91 2.52
C ALA A 29 -24.31 8.61 4.02
N LYS A 30 -25.18 7.73 4.52
CA LYS A 30 -25.14 7.21 5.88
C LYS A 30 -24.16 6.03 5.96
N VAL A 31 -23.01 6.23 6.59
CA VAL A 31 -21.92 5.25 6.63
C VAL A 31 -21.68 4.75 8.05
N LEU A 32 -21.57 3.41 8.20
CA LEU A 32 -21.12 2.74 9.40
C LEU A 32 -19.74 2.14 9.15
N VAL A 33 -18.78 2.44 10.01
CA VAL A 33 -17.45 1.84 10.03
C VAL A 33 -17.33 0.89 11.20
N LEU A 34 -17.07 -0.38 10.95
CA LEU A 34 -16.85 -1.41 11.97
C LEU A 34 -15.36 -1.76 12.02
N GLU A 35 -14.70 -1.42 13.13
CA GLU A 35 -13.27 -1.68 13.35
C GLU A 35 -13.07 -2.54 14.60
N ARG A 36 -12.35 -3.64 14.46
CA ARG A 36 -12.06 -4.55 15.58
C ARG A 36 -11.04 -4.01 16.58
N GLU A 37 -10.09 -3.20 16.11
CA GLU A 37 -9.06 -2.63 16.98
C GLU A 37 -9.62 -1.40 17.71
N THR A 38 -9.46 -1.35 19.02
CA THR A 38 -9.78 -0.16 19.80
C THR A 38 -8.79 0.97 19.58
N LYS A 39 -7.54 0.62 19.20
CA LYS A 39 -6.45 1.53 18.81
C LYS A 39 -5.55 0.87 17.80
N PHE A 40 -5.18 1.60 16.74
CA PHE A 40 -4.26 1.07 15.74
C PHE A 40 -2.84 0.91 16.29
N LYS A 41 -2.16 -0.15 15.86
CA LYS A 41 -0.82 -0.54 16.30
C LYS A 41 0.16 -0.47 15.14
N ASP A 42 1.43 -0.19 15.44
CA ASP A 42 2.51 -0.32 14.45
C ASP A 42 2.67 -1.80 14.04
N ARG A 43 2.47 -2.06 12.76
CA ARG A 43 2.60 -3.39 12.15
C ARG A 43 3.82 -3.47 11.23
N VAL A 44 4.74 -2.51 11.35
CA VAL A 44 5.99 -2.44 10.58
C VAL A 44 5.75 -2.46 9.07
N ARG A 45 4.85 -1.59 8.58
CA ARG A 45 4.56 -1.46 7.14
C ARG A 45 3.73 -0.22 6.83
N GLY A 46 3.90 0.30 5.60
CA GLY A 46 3.04 1.33 5.04
C GLY A 46 3.33 2.73 5.55
N GLU A 47 4.58 3.16 5.53
CA GLU A 47 4.99 4.49 6.01
C GLU A 47 5.25 5.51 4.91
N GLY A 48 5.24 5.11 3.64
CA GLY A 48 5.51 6.00 2.50
C GLY A 48 4.41 5.93 1.46
N MET A 49 3.92 7.10 1.05
CA MET A 49 2.95 7.26 -0.03
C MET A 49 3.65 7.92 -1.22
N VAL A 50 3.80 7.19 -2.31
CA VAL A 50 4.43 7.70 -3.53
C VAL A 50 3.64 8.84 -4.18
N CYS A 51 4.25 9.61 -5.08
CA CYS A 51 3.69 10.86 -5.60
C CYS A 51 2.29 10.72 -6.21
N TRP A 52 2.01 9.63 -6.95
CA TRP A 52 0.67 9.42 -7.48
C TRP A 52 -0.37 9.10 -6.40
N GLY A 53 0.04 8.44 -5.30
CA GLY A 53 -0.81 8.24 -4.12
C GLY A 53 -1.13 9.57 -3.40
N VAL A 54 -0.16 10.50 -3.36
CA VAL A 54 -0.40 11.88 -2.89
C VAL A 54 -1.43 12.57 -3.80
N GLY A 55 -1.38 12.32 -5.11
CA GLY A 55 -2.40 12.77 -6.06
C GLY A 55 -3.80 12.24 -5.72
N GLU A 56 -3.92 10.94 -5.37
CA GLU A 56 -5.18 10.34 -4.92
C GLU A 56 -5.67 10.96 -3.59
N ALA A 57 -4.75 11.19 -2.64
CA ALA A 57 -5.07 11.85 -1.37
C ALA A 57 -5.60 13.28 -1.56
N ARG A 58 -5.07 14.04 -2.54
CA ARG A 58 -5.60 15.35 -2.93
C ARG A 58 -7.02 15.26 -3.47
N GLN A 59 -7.29 14.32 -4.36
CA GLN A 59 -8.62 14.12 -4.94
C GLN A 59 -9.67 13.65 -3.91
N LEU A 60 -9.23 12.99 -2.84
CA LEU A 60 -10.06 12.60 -1.70
C LEU A 60 -10.22 13.71 -0.64
N GLY A 61 -9.52 14.84 -0.81
CA GLY A 61 -9.56 15.95 0.15
C GLY A 61 -8.91 15.64 1.51
N ILE A 62 -7.97 14.70 1.54
CA ILE A 62 -7.29 14.27 2.78
C ILE A 62 -5.81 14.68 2.85
N TYR A 63 -5.23 15.16 1.75
CA TYR A 63 -3.79 15.47 1.69
C TYR A 63 -3.36 16.52 2.73
N GLU A 64 -4.04 17.67 2.79
CA GLU A 64 -3.69 18.75 3.71
C GLU A 64 -3.87 18.33 5.17
N LEU A 65 -4.89 17.52 5.45
CA LEU A 65 -5.09 16.94 6.78
C LEU A 65 -3.91 16.04 7.18
N LEU A 66 -3.52 15.11 6.30
CA LEU A 66 -2.40 14.21 6.57
C LEU A 66 -1.09 14.97 6.72
N LYS A 67 -0.82 15.93 5.83
CA LYS A 67 0.38 16.77 5.89
C LYS A 67 0.48 17.53 7.22
N LYS A 68 -0.62 18.13 7.68
CA LYS A 68 -0.67 18.89 8.94
C LYS A 68 -0.54 18.00 10.17
N THR A 69 -1.06 16.78 10.13
CA THR A 69 -1.23 15.94 11.33
C THR A 69 -0.06 14.98 11.55
N CYS A 70 0.41 14.31 10.49
CA CYS A 70 1.38 13.23 10.62
C CYS A 70 2.40 13.17 9.46
N GLY A 71 2.18 13.92 8.39
CA GLY A 71 2.98 13.83 7.18
C GLY A 71 4.35 14.49 7.30
N HIS A 72 5.33 13.87 6.66
CA HIS A 72 6.67 14.40 6.45
C HIS A 72 6.98 14.35 4.95
N ASP A 73 7.31 15.51 4.36
CA ASP A 73 7.64 15.62 2.94
C ASP A 73 9.03 15.04 2.65
N VAL A 74 9.10 14.14 1.67
CA VAL A 74 10.35 13.52 1.20
C VAL A 74 10.50 13.79 -0.30
N PRO A 75 11.11 14.92 -0.68
CA PRO A 75 11.22 15.33 -2.08
C PRO A 75 12.20 14.48 -2.90
N PHE A 76 13.18 13.84 -2.27
CA PHE A 76 14.23 13.13 -2.99
C PHE A 76 14.17 11.61 -2.81
N VAL A 77 14.56 10.88 -3.87
CA VAL A 77 14.87 9.45 -3.80
C VAL A 77 16.29 9.20 -4.26
N GLU A 78 17.02 8.39 -3.50
CA GLU A 78 18.34 7.86 -3.87
C GLU A 78 18.22 6.37 -4.20
N THR A 79 18.60 6.00 -5.42
CA THR A 79 18.51 4.61 -5.92
C THR A 79 19.88 3.95 -6.14
N GLY A 80 20.96 4.63 -5.76
CA GLY A 80 22.34 4.23 -6.06
C GLY A 80 22.88 4.86 -7.35
N MET A 81 22.08 5.65 -8.05
CA MET A 81 22.46 6.37 -9.28
C MET A 81 22.48 7.90 -9.10
N GLY A 82 22.38 8.36 -7.87
CA GLY A 82 22.23 9.75 -7.50
C GLY A 82 20.79 10.15 -7.20
N PRO A 83 20.61 11.27 -6.47
CA PRO A 83 19.29 11.69 -6.02
C PRO A 83 18.42 12.19 -7.18
N ARG A 84 17.15 11.78 -7.17
CA ARG A 84 16.11 12.26 -8.08
C ARG A 84 15.11 13.10 -7.29
N ASP A 85 14.78 14.29 -7.79
CA ASP A 85 13.78 15.19 -7.23
C ASP A 85 12.38 14.86 -7.79
N PHE A 86 11.47 14.38 -6.95
CA PHE A 86 10.09 14.07 -7.31
C PHE A 86 9.28 15.30 -7.70
N THR A 87 9.60 16.47 -7.13
CA THR A 87 8.82 17.70 -7.35
C THR A 87 9.01 18.27 -8.76
N THR A 88 10.08 17.87 -9.41
CA THR A 88 10.42 18.32 -10.78
C THR A 88 10.26 17.20 -11.83
N THR A 89 10.36 15.93 -11.42
CA THR A 89 10.45 14.80 -12.34
C THR A 89 9.20 13.94 -12.41
N THR A 90 8.19 14.18 -11.55
CA THR A 90 6.88 13.47 -11.61
C THR A 90 5.78 14.40 -12.12
N PRO A 91 4.73 13.87 -12.77
CA PRO A 91 3.58 14.68 -13.23
C PRO A 91 2.86 15.39 -12.08
N GLN A 92 2.83 14.80 -10.89
CA GLN A 92 2.16 15.35 -9.71
C GLN A 92 2.91 16.54 -9.11
N ARG A 93 4.22 16.65 -9.37
CA ARG A 93 5.11 17.70 -8.85
C ARG A 93 4.99 17.90 -7.34
N VAL A 94 4.98 16.78 -6.61
CA VAL A 94 4.89 16.75 -5.16
C VAL A 94 5.96 15.81 -4.58
N PRO A 95 6.37 16.04 -3.33
CA PRO A 95 7.18 15.05 -2.62
C PRO A 95 6.39 13.75 -2.39
N LEU A 96 7.09 12.65 -2.15
CA LEU A 96 6.55 11.52 -1.44
C LEU A 96 6.13 11.99 -0.04
N LEU A 97 5.02 11.47 0.49
CA LEU A 97 4.57 11.76 1.86
C LEU A 97 4.82 10.54 2.74
N SER A 98 5.67 10.70 3.75
CA SER A 98 5.89 9.67 4.75
C SER A 98 5.22 10.01 6.08
N PHE A 99 4.92 9.00 6.90
CA PHE A 99 4.21 9.17 8.17
C PHE A 99 4.30 7.90 9.04
N PRO A 100 4.12 8.03 10.35
CA PRO A 100 3.85 6.89 11.21
C PRO A 100 2.48 6.29 10.88
N HIS A 101 2.45 5.05 10.40
CA HIS A 101 1.23 4.40 9.89
C HIS A 101 0.04 4.41 10.85
N PRO A 102 0.20 4.09 12.17
CA PRO A 102 -0.92 4.15 13.10
C PRO A 102 -1.51 5.56 13.25
N VAL A 103 -0.67 6.60 13.20
CA VAL A 103 -1.13 7.99 13.30
C VAL A 103 -1.95 8.37 12.07
N MET A 104 -1.51 7.98 10.87
CA MET A 104 -2.29 8.16 9.65
C MET A 104 -3.65 7.47 9.73
N GLN A 105 -3.71 6.22 10.20
CA GLN A 105 -4.97 5.48 10.35
C GLN A 105 -5.93 6.17 11.34
N GLU A 106 -5.44 6.59 12.52
CA GLU A 106 -6.25 7.34 13.50
C GLU A 106 -6.76 8.66 12.92
N THR A 107 -5.89 9.40 12.22
CA THR A 107 -6.25 10.67 11.57
C THR A 107 -7.38 10.49 10.55
N LEU A 108 -7.29 9.48 9.69
CA LEU A 108 -8.31 9.23 8.67
C LEU A 108 -9.62 8.73 9.26
N LEU A 109 -9.58 7.87 10.26
CA LEU A 109 -10.78 7.37 10.92
C LEU A 109 -11.51 8.49 11.68
N ALA A 110 -10.77 9.36 12.40
CA ALA A 110 -11.33 10.54 13.03
C ALA A 110 -11.93 11.53 12.00
N ALA A 111 -11.30 11.67 10.85
CA ALA A 111 -11.85 12.51 9.78
C ALA A 111 -13.14 11.94 9.17
N ALA A 112 -13.26 10.62 9.08
CA ALA A 112 -14.51 9.98 8.67
C ALA A 112 -15.64 10.23 9.70
N GLU A 113 -15.33 10.10 10.99
CA GLU A 113 -16.28 10.38 12.07
C GLU A 113 -16.72 11.86 12.07
N GLN A 114 -15.79 12.80 11.91
CA GLN A 114 -16.08 14.23 11.79
C GLN A 114 -16.93 14.57 10.56
N ALA A 115 -16.80 13.79 9.48
CA ALA A 115 -17.64 13.93 8.29
C ALA A 115 -19.05 13.32 8.45
N GLY A 116 -19.33 12.66 9.57
CA GLY A 116 -20.65 12.11 9.92
C GLY A 116 -20.74 10.58 9.83
N ALA A 117 -19.65 9.86 9.63
CA ALA A 117 -19.66 8.40 9.74
C ALA A 117 -19.90 7.96 11.19
N GLU A 118 -20.76 6.98 11.39
CA GLU A 118 -20.81 6.25 12.66
C GLU A 118 -19.62 5.28 12.72
N VAL A 119 -18.79 5.40 13.76
CA VAL A 119 -17.62 4.55 13.95
C VAL A 119 -17.80 3.69 15.19
N ARG A 120 -17.78 2.38 15.02
CA ARG A 120 -17.81 1.41 16.14
C ARG A 120 -16.49 0.66 16.18
N ARG A 121 -15.71 0.91 17.23
CA ARG A 121 -14.43 0.24 17.50
C ARG A 121 -14.59 -0.91 18.49
N GLY A 122 -13.69 -1.88 18.45
CA GLY A 122 -13.75 -3.08 19.28
C GLY A 122 -14.88 -4.03 18.86
N VAL A 123 -15.39 -3.91 17.63
CA VAL A 123 -16.47 -4.73 17.08
C VAL A 123 -15.92 -5.66 16.01
N THR A 124 -16.12 -6.95 16.17
CA THR A 124 -15.76 -7.97 15.19
C THR A 124 -16.95 -8.34 14.31
N VAL A 125 -16.78 -8.29 13.00
CA VAL A 125 -17.74 -8.85 12.07
C VAL A 125 -17.52 -10.36 12.02
N GLU A 126 -18.58 -11.14 12.19
CA GLU A 126 -18.53 -12.62 12.21
C GLU A 126 -18.84 -13.22 10.85
N ARG A 127 -19.73 -12.56 10.09
CA ARG A 127 -20.06 -12.97 8.71
C ARG A 127 -20.73 -11.85 7.93
N ILE A 128 -20.78 -12.02 6.62
CA ILE A 128 -21.51 -11.17 5.68
C ILE A 128 -22.61 -12.00 5.02
N GLU A 129 -23.81 -11.44 4.96
CA GLU A 129 -24.93 -11.95 4.17
C GLU A 129 -24.99 -11.15 2.88
N MET A 130 -24.81 -11.81 1.75
CA MET A 130 -24.82 -11.19 0.42
C MET A 130 -26.25 -11.04 -0.12
N GLY A 131 -26.42 -10.18 -1.12
CA GLY A 131 -27.68 -9.98 -1.82
C GLY A 131 -27.91 -8.52 -2.18
N ARG A 132 -29.11 -8.21 -2.67
CA ARG A 132 -29.49 -6.82 -3.03
C ARG A 132 -29.48 -5.87 -1.82
N THR A 133 -29.70 -6.40 -0.63
CA THR A 133 -29.59 -5.68 0.65
C THR A 133 -28.67 -6.50 1.54
N PRO A 134 -27.34 -6.39 1.33
CA PRO A 134 -26.38 -7.15 2.10
C PRO A 134 -26.43 -6.74 3.58
N ALA A 135 -25.98 -7.62 4.47
CA ALA A 135 -25.91 -7.35 5.88
C ALA A 135 -24.63 -7.92 6.48
N VAL A 136 -24.19 -7.32 7.60
CA VAL A 136 -23.13 -7.86 8.44
C VAL A 136 -23.73 -8.37 9.74
N ILE A 137 -23.14 -9.43 10.28
CA ILE A 137 -23.43 -9.93 11.63
C ILE A 137 -22.19 -9.63 12.46
N THR A 138 -22.38 -9.02 13.64
CA THR A 138 -21.30 -8.64 14.54
C THR A 138 -21.34 -9.42 15.84
N ASP A 139 -20.22 -9.46 16.57
CA ASP A 139 -20.11 -10.04 17.92
C ASP A 139 -20.75 -9.14 19.01
N ALA A 140 -21.14 -7.91 18.65
CA ALA A 140 -21.80 -7.00 19.57
C ALA A 140 -23.25 -7.44 19.85
N GLY A 141 -23.68 -7.34 21.11
CA GLY A 141 -25.08 -7.40 21.52
C GLY A 141 -25.92 -8.55 20.96
N ASN A 142 -25.62 -9.82 21.23
CA ASN A 142 -26.35 -10.99 20.75
C ASN A 142 -26.36 -11.15 19.21
N HIS A 143 -25.23 -10.99 18.56
CA HIS A 143 -25.09 -11.16 17.11
C HIS A 143 -25.94 -10.16 16.31
N GLU A 144 -25.71 -8.88 16.54
CA GLU A 144 -26.46 -7.80 15.87
C GLU A 144 -26.36 -7.93 14.34
N ARG A 145 -27.52 -7.93 13.67
CA ARG A 145 -27.61 -7.92 12.20
C ARG A 145 -27.86 -6.50 11.71
N ILE A 146 -26.93 -5.98 10.92
CA ILE A 146 -26.98 -4.62 10.39
C ILE A 146 -27.00 -4.68 8.86
N ALA A 147 -28.02 -4.08 8.22
CA ALA A 147 -28.21 -4.08 6.77
C ALA A 147 -27.70 -2.80 6.13
N ALA A 148 -27.25 -2.91 4.86
CA ALA A 148 -26.84 -1.76 4.04
C ALA A 148 -27.25 -1.91 2.58
N ARG A 149 -27.09 -0.85 1.79
CA ARG A 149 -27.15 -0.92 0.32
C ARG A 149 -25.88 -1.56 -0.24
N LEU A 150 -24.73 -1.31 0.40
CA LEU A 150 -23.44 -1.84 0.00
C LEU A 150 -22.60 -2.18 1.25
N VAL A 151 -21.99 -3.36 1.27
CA VAL A 151 -20.97 -3.73 2.24
C VAL A 151 -19.59 -3.59 1.57
N VAL A 152 -18.72 -2.79 2.19
CA VAL A 152 -17.34 -2.58 1.72
C VAL A 152 -16.40 -3.36 2.62
N ALA A 153 -15.86 -4.46 2.12
CA ALA A 153 -14.85 -5.25 2.82
C ALA A 153 -13.48 -4.58 2.67
N ALA A 154 -12.93 -4.12 3.79
CA ALA A 154 -11.66 -3.39 3.91
C ALA A 154 -10.84 -3.91 5.09
N ASP A 155 -10.97 -5.20 5.41
CA ASP A 155 -10.39 -5.89 6.55
C ASP A 155 -8.93 -6.32 6.34
N GLY A 156 -8.30 -5.83 5.26
CA GLY A 156 -6.87 -5.88 5.02
C GLY A 156 -6.38 -7.22 4.46
N ARG A 157 -5.05 -7.43 4.52
CA ARG A 157 -4.32 -8.54 3.87
C ARG A 157 -4.90 -9.93 4.20
N GLY A 158 -5.28 -10.15 5.44
CA GLY A 158 -5.87 -11.41 5.89
C GLY A 158 -7.39 -11.48 5.76
N SER A 159 -7.99 -10.76 4.81
CA SER A 159 -9.44 -10.59 4.68
C SER A 159 -10.22 -11.89 4.84
N VAL A 160 -11.03 -11.95 5.88
CA VAL A 160 -12.01 -13.03 6.11
C VAL A 160 -13.29 -12.73 5.31
N ALA A 161 -13.58 -11.45 5.10
CA ALA A 161 -14.72 -11.00 4.30
C ALA A 161 -14.68 -11.56 2.86
N ARG A 162 -13.49 -11.70 2.25
CA ARG A 162 -13.32 -12.38 0.96
C ARG A 162 -13.88 -13.79 0.96
N LYS A 163 -13.62 -14.54 2.04
CA LYS A 163 -14.08 -15.94 2.18
C LYS A 163 -15.58 -15.99 2.37
N TRP A 164 -16.15 -15.14 3.23
CA TRP A 164 -17.59 -15.10 3.48
C TRP A 164 -18.39 -14.73 2.23
N ALA A 165 -17.88 -13.83 1.43
CA ALA A 165 -18.49 -13.43 0.17
C ALA A 165 -18.14 -14.36 -1.02
N GLY A 166 -17.39 -15.45 -0.79
CA GLY A 166 -17.07 -16.46 -1.79
C GLY A 166 -16.23 -15.97 -2.96
N PHE A 167 -15.33 -15.00 -2.73
CA PHE A 167 -14.39 -14.54 -3.74
C PHE A 167 -13.26 -15.56 -3.96
N SER A 168 -12.95 -15.82 -5.23
CA SER A 168 -11.77 -16.60 -5.61
C SER A 168 -10.52 -15.71 -5.53
N VAL A 169 -9.51 -16.16 -4.81
CA VAL A 169 -8.23 -15.45 -4.61
C VAL A 169 -7.17 -16.07 -5.50
N GLN A 170 -6.50 -15.23 -6.27
CA GLN A 170 -5.26 -15.58 -6.95
C GLN A 170 -4.08 -15.29 -6.02
N GLU A 171 -3.05 -16.11 -6.06
CA GLU A 171 -1.84 -15.94 -5.26
C GLU A 171 -0.60 -16.12 -6.12
N GLN A 172 0.38 -15.25 -5.91
CA GLN A 172 1.70 -15.37 -6.50
C GLN A 172 2.76 -15.34 -5.40
N SER A 173 3.48 -16.44 -5.26
CA SER A 173 4.59 -16.51 -4.30
C SER A 173 5.70 -15.54 -4.68
N ASN A 174 6.30 -14.91 -3.68
CA ASN A 174 7.49 -14.08 -3.84
C ASN A 174 8.69 -14.83 -3.22
N PRO A 175 9.86 -14.85 -3.88
CA PRO A 175 11.04 -15.52 -3.34
C PRO A 175 11.65 -14.79 -2.13
N SER A 176 11.12 -13.62 -1.74
CA SER A 176 11.71 -12.75 -0.72
C SER A 176 10.85 -12.62 0.54
N TYR A 177 11.54 -12.36 1.64
CA TYR A 177 10.99 -11.75 2.85
C TYR A 177 11.31 -10.25 2.86
N MET A 178 10.48 -9.49 3.56
CA MET A 178 10.76 -8.10 3.92
C MET A 178 10.83 -7.99 5.44
N ALA A 179 11.94 -7.49 5.97
CA ALA A 179 12.09 -7.17 7.39
C ALA A 179 12.14 -5.66 7.57
N GLY A 180 11.56 -5.16 8.66
CA GLY A 180 11.54 -3.73 8.94
C GLY A 180 11.67 -3.41 10.42
N VAL A 181 12.29 -2.26 10.72
CA VAL A 181 12.49 -1.74 12.06
C VAL A 181 12.35 -0.21 12.08
N LEU A 182 11.85 0.34 13.18
CA LEU A 182 11.81 1.78 13.42
C LEU A 182 13.08 2.19 14.18
N LEU A 183 13.80 3.20 13.65
CA LEU A 183 15.08 3.68 14.16
C LEU A 183 15.03 5.16 14.51
N THR A 184 15.86 5.57 15.49
CA THR A 184 16.29 6.95 15.77
C THR A 184 17.81 7.05 15.67
N ASP A 185 18.33 8.27 15.77
CA ASP A 185 19.78 8.56 15.72
C ASP A 185 20.44 8.05 14.43
N VAL A 186 19.66 8.06 13.33
CA VAL A 186 20.15 7.71 11.99
C VAL A 186 20.81 8.93 11.35
N LYS A 187 22.02 8.78 10.82
CA LYS A 187 22.82 9.87 10.21
C LYS A 187 22.49 10.12 8.73
N ALA A 188 21.33 9.73 8.26
CA ALA A 188 20.89 9.98 6.88
C ALA A 188 20.16 11.33 6.75
N PRO A 189 20.20 11.98 5.58
CA PRO A 189 19.34 13.11 5.23
C PRO A 189 17.85 12.80 5.47
N ALA A 190 17.14 13.76 6.08
CA ALA A 190 15.74 13.59 6.45
C ALA A 190 14.75 13.92 5.31
N ASP A 191 15.22 14.35 4.17
CA ASP A 191 14.46 14.74 2.98
C ASP A 191 14.56 13.72 1.84
N THR A 192 15.29 12.62 2.06
CA THR A 192 15.62 11.62 1.03
C THR A 192 15.17 10.23 1.46
N ILE A 193 14.39 9.56 0.62
CA ILE A 193 14.16 8.12 0.72
C ILE A 193 15.27 7.39 -0.01
N TYR A 194 15.86 6.38 0.63
CA TYR A 194 16.82 5.47 0.00
C TYR A 194 16.09 4.22 -0.42
N PHE A 195 16.19 3.89 -1.69
CA PHE A 195 15.53 2.73 -2.30
C PHE A 195 16.51 2.06 -3.25
N VAL A 196 17.36 1.21 -2.71
CA VAL A 196 18.54 0.70 -3.43
C VAL A 196 18.47 -0.81 -3.57
N PHE A 197 18.69 -1.28 -4.78
CA PHE A 197 18.76 -2.70 -5.13
C PHE A 197 20.19 -3.18 -5.27
N ASN A 198 20.43 -4.43 -4.83
CA ASN A 198 21.61 -5.20 -5.18
C ASN A 198 21.16 -6.51 -5.84
N PRO A 199 21.04 -6.55 -7.17
CA PRO A 199 20.54 -7.73 -7.87
C PRO A 199 21.47 -8.94 -7.77
N CYS A 200 22.78 -8.75 -7.52
CA CYS A 200 23.70 -9.89 -7.31
C CYS A 200 23.38 -10.65 -6.01
N LEU A 201 22.83 -9.97 -5.02
CA LEU A 201 22.41 -10.56 -3.76
C LEU A 201 20.91 -10.90 -3.74
N GLY A 202 20.14 -10.47 -4.73
CA GLY A 202 18.68 -10.55 -4.72
C GLY A 202 18.03 -9.70 -3.62
N MET A 203 18.70 -8.60 -3.22
CA MET A 203 18.32 -7.81 -2.05
C MET A 203 17.97 -6.36 -2.42
N CYS A 204 17.12 -5.76 -1.57
CA CYS A 204 16.82 -4.33 -1.64
C CYS A 204 16.83 -3.74 -0.22
N ALA A 205 17.44 -2.57 -0.06
CA ALA A 205 17.42 -1.79 1.17
C ALA A 205 16.56 -0.53 0.97
N VAL A 206 15.67 -0.26 1.93
CA VAL A 206 14.85 0.95 1.95
C VAL A 206 15.03 1.65 3.28
N LEU A 207 15.24 2.97 3.24
CA LEU A 207 15.30 3.81 4.43
C LEU A 207 14.41 5.04 4.21
N ILE A 208 13.37 5.17 5.03
CA ILE A 208 12.32 6.19 4.90
C ILE A 208 12.36 7.12 6.10
N PRO A 209 12.66 8.42 5.94
CA PRO A 209 12.51 9.39 7.02
C PRO A 209 11.02 9.62 7.32
N LEU A 210 10.66 9.63 8.62
CA LEU A 210 9.29 9.82 9.10
C LEU A 210 9.09 11.14 9.86
N GLY A 211 10.09 12.02 9.79
CA GLY A 211 10.14 13.23 10.60
C GLY A 211 10.52 12.97 12.07
N ASN A 212 10.84 14.07 12.78
CA ASN A 212 11.20 14.05 14.20
C ASN A 212 12.35 13.07 14.53
N GLY A 213 13.37 12.97 13.66
CA GLY A 213 14.54 12.11 13.82
C GLY A 213 14.26 10.61 13.71
N ARG A 214 13.07 10.21 13.26
CA ARG A 214 12.68 8.80 13.10
C ARG A 214 12.80 8.35 11.65
N PHE A 215 13.25 7.12 11.48
CA PHE A 215 13.38 6.46 10.19
C PHE A 215 12.80 5.05 10.25
N ARG A 216 12.10 4.66 9.19
CA ARG A 216 11.75 3.25 8.98
C ARG A 216 12.78 2.64 8.03
N ALA A 217 13.51 1.64 8.50
CA ALA A 217 14.44 0.88 7.71
C ALA A 217 13.82 -0.47 7.31
N TYR A 218 13.96 -0.85 6.03
CA TYR A 218 13.57 -2.15 5.52
C TYR A 218 14.75 -2.82 4.82
N LEU A 219 14.77 -4.16 4.91
CA LEU A 219 15.61 -5.02 4.10
C LEU A 219 14.74 -6.11 3.47
N ILE A 220 14.73 -6.14 2.16
CA ILE A 220 14.14 -7.20 1.36
C ILE A 220 15.25 -8.17 1.02
N TYR A 221 15.05 -9.46 1.27
CA TYR A 221 16.09 -10.47 1.15
C TYR A 221 15.51 -11.84 0.76
N PRO A 222 16.29 -12.70 0.08
CA PRO A 222 15.82 -13.99 -0.39
C PRO A 222 15.43 -14.93 0.74
N LYS A 223 14.36 -15.71 0.56
CA LYS A 223 13.95 -16.78 1.49
C LYS A 223 15.00 -17.89 1.61
N THR A 224 15.85 -18.04 0.60
CA THR A 224 16.92 -19.06 0.54
C THR A 224 18.03 -18.86 1.54
N VAL A 225 18.14 -17.69 2.21
CA VAL A 225 19.14 -17.47 3.26
C VAL A 225 18.95 -18.35 4.51
N GLY A 226 17.77 -18.97 4.67
CA GLY A 226 17.51 -19.94 5.73
C GLY A 226 17.19 -19.34 7.11
N TYR A 227 17.10 -18.01 7.23
CA TYR A 227 16.72 -17.33 8.48
C TYR A 227 15.62 -16.27 8.24
N ARG A 228 14.99 -15.83 9.34
CA ARG A 228 14.10 -14.67 9.35
C ARG A 228 14.66 -13.56 10.24
N LEU A 229 14.75 -12.36 9.67
CA LEU A 229 15.15 -11.15 10.41
C LEU A 229 13.95 -10.65 11.25
N GLN A 230 13.80 -11.20 12.45
CA GLN A 230 12.69 -10.90 13.33
C GLN A 230 13.12 -11.03 14.79
N GLY A 231 12.64 -10.09 15.63
CA GLY A 231 12.99 -10.02 17.04
C GLY A 231 14.31 -9.31 17.32
N GLU A 232 14.54 -8.96 18.57
CA GLU A 232 15.67 -8.12 19.01
C GLU A 232 17.05 -8.79 18.74
N SER A 233 17.14 -10.11 18.90
CA SER A 233 18.38 -10.86 18.67
C SER A 233 18.89 -10.77 17.23
N MET A 234 18.02 -10.50 16.26
CA MET A 234 18.37 -10.41 14.83
C MET A 234 18.67 -8.96 14.38
N LEU A 235 18.55 -7.97 15.26
CA LEU A 235 18.78 -6.56 14.89
C LEU A 235 20.22 -6.31 14.43
N ARG A 236 21.22 -6.91 15.09
CA ARG A 236 22.61 -6.79 14.67
C ARG A 236 22.84 -7.36 13.27
N LEU A 237 22.19 -8.48 12.95
CA LEU A 237 22.29 -9.07 11.62
C LEU A 237 21.61 -8.16 10.58
N PHE A 238 20.41 -7.62 10.88
CA PHE A 238 19.75 -6.66 10.01
C PHE A 238 20.63 -5.45 9.68
N THR A 239 21.27 -4.83 10.68
CA THR A 239 22.12 -3.66 10.48
C THR A 239 23.46 -4.00 9.81
N SER A 240 23.95 -5.24 9.88
CA SER A 240 25.16 -5.68 9.17
C SER A 240 24.90 -6.18 7.75
N GLU A 241 23.70 -6.68 7.44
CA GLU A 241 23.32 -7.10 6.09
C GLU A 241 22.93 -5.91 5.18
N SER A 242 22.26 -4.89 5.73
CA SER A 242 21.80 -3.74 4.96
C SER A 242 22.93 -2.99 4.20
N PRO A 243 24.13 -2.76 4.80
CA PRO A 243 25.26 -2.16 4.08
C PRO A 243 25.81 -2.97 2.92
N LYS A 244 25.57 -4.28 2.86
CA LYS A 244 25.94 -5.10 1.69
C LYS A 244 25.13 -4.72 0.45
N VAL A 245 23.93 -4.18 0.65
CA VAL A 245 23.08 -3.65 -0.42
C VAL A 245 23.51 -2.23 -0.81
N TYR A 246 23.70 -1.37 0.19
CA TYR A 246 24.07 0.03 0.01
C TYR A 246 25.09 0.44 1.07
N PRO A 247 26.41 0.49 0.75
CA PRO A 247 27.49 0.71 1.71
C PRO A 247 27.33 1.93 2.63
N PRO A 248 26.78 3.09 2.18
CA PRO A 248 26.56 4.23 3.07
C PRO A 248 25.68 3.96 4.29
N LEU A 249 24.82 2.91 4.27
CA LEU A 249 24.04 2.50 5.42
C LEU A 249 24.88 2.12 6.64
N ALA A 250 26.15 1.73 6.46
CA ALA A 250 27.05 1.46 7.59
C ALA A 250 27.28 2.71 8.44
N GLU A 251 27.48 3.86 7.80
CA GLU A 251 27.62 5.15 8.49
C GLU A 251 26.28 5.63 9.04
N TYR A 252 25.21 5.53 8.24
CA TYR A 252 23.87 5.97 8.64
C TYR A 252 23.37 5.24 9.89
N TYR A 253 23.70 3.96 10.05
CA TYR A 253 23.31 3.13 11.20
C TYR A 253 24.32 3.14 12.35
N SER A 254 25.44 3.86 12.25
CA SER A 254 26.54 3.79 13.25
C SER A 254 26.11 4.14 14.68
N GLU A 255 25.13 5.01 14.84
CA GLU A 255 24.56 5.44 16.13
C GLU A 255 23.08 5.08 16.28
N ALA A 256 22.48 4.46 15.24
CA ALA A 256 21.05 4.19 15.19
C ALA A 256 20.59 3.28 16.33
N LYS A 257 19.45 3.64 16.92
CA LYS A 257 18.78 2.90 17.99
C LYS A 257 17.41 2.44 17.52
N SER A 258 17.08 1.20 17.80
CA SER A 258 15.74 0.65 17.58
C SER A 258 14.77 1.20 18.63
N ILE A 259 13.63 1.73 18.17
CA ILE A 259 12.51 2.20 19.00
C ILE A 259 11.21 1.43 18.73
N GLY A 260 11.32 0.31 18.02
CA GLY A 260 10.22 -0.59 17.70
C GLY A 260 10.74 -2.00 17.39
N PRO A 261 9.86 -2.97 17.26
CA PRO A 261 10.26 -4.34 16.97
C PRO A 261 10.84 -4.48 15.55
N LEU A 262 11.85 -5.32 15.40
CA LEU A 262 12.21 -5.88 14.11
C LEU A 262 11.19 -6.96 13.75
N ALA A 263 10.44 -6.76 12.70
CA ALA A 263 9.44 -7.71 12.22
C ALA A 263 9.67 -8.06 10.76
N SER A 264 9.34 -9.30 10.39
CA SER A 264 9.50 -9.80 9.03
C SER A 264 8.20 -10.40 8.53
N PHE A 265 7.91 -10.19 7.25
CA PHE A 265 6.72 -10.72 6.59
C PHE A 265 7.04 -11.21 5.18
N ASP A 266 6.14 -12.05 4.68
CA ASP A 266 6.20 -12.58 3.33
C ASP A 266 5.81 -11.51 2.31
N ALA A 267 6.58 -11.39 1.23
CA ALA A 267 6.35 -10.41 0.18
C ALA A 267 5.37 -10.91 -0.91
N SER A 268 4.75 -12.08 -0.73
CA SER A 268 3.83 -12.68 -1.71
C SER A 268 2.59 -11.82 -1.98
N ASP A 269 2.17 -11.85 -3.23
CA ASP A 269 1.00 -11.12 -3.73
C ASP A 269 -0.25 -11.98 -3.61
N SER A 270 -1.40 -11.33 -3.43
CA SER A 270 -2.69 -11.99 -3.56
C SER A 270 -3.75 -11.00 -4.07
N TRP A 271 -4.65 -11.45 -4.95
CA TRP A 271 -5.67 -10.56 -5.50
C TRP A 271 -6.97 -11.29 -5.87
N VAL A 272 -8.03 -10.50 -6.02
CA VAL A 272 -9.31 -10.90 -6.57
C VAL A 272 -9.49 -10.21 -7.92
N GLU A 273 -9.74 -10.99 -8.99
CA GLU A 273 -9.87 -10.44 -10.36
C GLU A 273 -11.04 -9.46 -10.48
N HIS A 274 -12.20 -9.78 -9.91
CA HIS A 274 -13.37 -8.94 -9.93
C HIS A 274 -13.88 -8.70 -8.49
N PRO A 275 -13.44 -7.61 -7.82
CA PRO A 275 -13.67 -7.37 -6.39
C PRO A 275 -15.07 -6.82 -6.07
N TYR A 276 -16.11 -7.24 -6.80
CA TYR A 276 -17.51 -6.98 -6.49
C TYR A 276 -18.34 -8.24 -6.71
N ARG A 277 -19.24 -8.53 -5.77
CA ARG A 277 -20.21 -9.63 -5.87
C ARG A 277 -21.39 -9.39 -4.94
N ASP A 278 -22.61 -9.46 -5.47
CA ASP A 278 -23.88 -9.54 -4.73
C ASP A 278 -23.96 -8.57 -3.52
N GLY A 279 -23.72 -7.28 -3.75
CA GLY A 279 -23.77 -6.23 -2.73
C GLY A 279 -22.53 -6.12 -1.84
N VAL A 280 -21.49 -6.91 -2.09
CA VAL A 280 -20.20 -6.82 -1.38
C VAL A 280 -19.10 -6.39 -2.33
N VAL A 281 -18.34 -5.35 -1.97
CA VAL A 281 -17.19 -4.84 -2.72
C VAL A 281 -15.94 -4.88 -1.85
N LEU A 282 -14.80 -5.26 -2.44
CA LEU A 282 -13.50 -5.28 -1.76
C LEU A 282 -12.69 -4.04 -2.13
N VAL A 283 -11.98 -3.45 -1.16
CA VAL A 283 -11.06 -2.31 -1.36
C VAL A 283 -9.74 -2.51 -0.60
N GLY A 284 -8.67 -1.87 -1.08
CA GLY A 284 -7.34 -1.95 -0.49
C GLY A 284 -6.80 -3.39 -0.44
N ASP A 285 -6.08 -3.73 0.62
CA ASP A 285 -5.47 -5.06 0.78
C ASP A 285 -6.49 -6.20 0.83
N ALA A 286 -7.77 -5.94 1.13
CA ALA A 286 -8.82 -6.93 1.03
C ALA A 286 -9.11 -7.33 -0.43
N ALA A 287 -8.91 -6.42 -1.37
CA ALA A 287 -9.06 -6.68 -2.79
C ALA A 287 -7.78 -7.22 -3.42
N ALA A 288 -6.61 -6.68 -3.07
CA ALA A 288 -5.30 -7.21 -3.45
C ALA A 288 -4.19 -6.69 -2.55
N THR A 289 -3.19 -7.54 -2.35
CA THR A 289 -1.87 -7.16 -1.82
C THR A 289 -0.86 -7.23 -2.96
N THR A 290 0.04 -6.25 -3.03
CA THR A 290 1.15 -6.21 -3.98
C THR A 290 2.47 -6.53 -3.29
N ASP A 291 3.52 -6.70 -4.07
CA ASP A 291 4.88 -6.79 -3.56
C ASP A 291 5.22 -5.52 -2.74
N PRO A 292 5.42 -5.65 -1.42
CA PRO A 292 5.67 -4.50 -0.56
C PRO A 292 6.98 -3.77 -0.90
N THR A 293 7.89 -4.40 -1.64
CA THR A 293 9.15 -3.82 -2.10
C THR A 293 8.92 -2.50 -2.83
N PHE A 294 7.88 -2.42 -3.67
CA PHE A 294 7.63 -1.25 -4.51
C PHE A 294 6.71 -0.20 -3.89
N GLY A 295 6.19 -0.44 -2.68
CA GLY A 295 5.47 0.56 -1.88
C GLY A 295 4.12 1.02 -2.45
N GLN A 296 3.43 0.21 -3.29
CA GLN A 296 2.22 0.63 -4.00
C GLN A 296 0.92 0.52 -3.18
N GLY A 297 0.91 -0.30 -2.11
CA GLY A 297 -0.32 -0.67 -1.39
C GLY A 297 -1.14 0.50 -0.85
N LEU A 298 -0.50 1.55 -0.29
CA LEU A 298 -1.18 2.74 0.22
C LEU A 298 -1.87 3.54 -0.90
N SER A 299 -1.16 3.74 -1.98
CA SER A 299 -1.65 4.48 -3.14
C SER A 299 -2.80 3.75 -3.83
N LEU A 300 -2.72 2.42 -3.95
CA LEU A 300 -3.81 1.58 -4.45
C LEU A 300 -5.03 1.64 -3.53
N ALA A 301 -4.85 1.63 -2.21
CA ALA A 301 -5.95 1.73 -1.25
C ALA A 301 -6.72 3.06 -1.38
N LEU A 302 -6.02 4.17 -1.60
CA LEU A 302 -6.65 5.46 -1.85
C LEU A 302 -7.29 5.54 -3.24
N ARG A 303 -6.66 4.95 -4.26
CA ARG A 303 -7.27 4.86 -5.60
C ARG A 303 -8.53 4.03 -5.59
N ASP A 304 -8.56 2.90 -4.88
CA ASP A 304 -9.76 2.09 -4.68
C ASP A 304 -10.89 2.95 -4.05
N ALA A 305 -10.59 3.66 -2.96
CA ALA A 305 -11.55 4.52 -2.28
C ALA A 305 -12.09 5.63 -3.20
N ARG A 306 -11.21 6.31 -3.96
CA ARG A 306 -11.61 7.37 -4.90
C ARG A 306 -12.44 6.81 -6.05
N THR A 307 -11.99 5.74 -6.68
CA THR A 307 -12.69 5.16 -7.83
C THR A 307 -14.07 4.67 -7.45
N LEU A 308 -14.18 3.96 -6.30
CA LEU A 308 -15.48 3.51 -5.80
C LEU A 308 -16.40 4.69 -5.45
N ARG A 309 -15.90 5.72 -4.75
CA ARG A 309 -16.64 6.95 -4.47
C ARG A 309 -17.17 7.58 -5.76
N ASP A 310 -16.33 7.72 -6.77
CA ASP A 310 -16.68 8.38 -8.02
C ASP A 310 -17.77 7.61 -8.77
N GLU A 311 -17.68 6.28 -8.81
CA GLU A 311 -18.71 5.46 -9.45
C GLU A 311 -20.04 5.49 -8.68
N LEU A 312 -20.02 5.38 -7.34
CA LEU A 312 -21.22 5.47 -6.50
C LEU A 312 -21.89 6.85 -6.56
N SER A 313 -21.13 7.91 -6.84
CA SER A 313 -21.63 9.27 -6.94
C SER A 313 -22.30 9.57 -8.29
N LYS A 314 -22.00 8.79 -9.34
CA LYS A 314 -22.53 8.99 -10.70
C LYS A 314 -23.87 8.30 -10.93
N ASP A 315 -24.18 7.27 -10.17
CA ASP A 315 -25.27 6.36 -10.46
C ASP A 315 -26.04 5.97 -9.19
N SER A 316 -27.35 5.97 -9.26
CA SER A 316 -28.22 5.47 -8.18
C SER A 316 -28.26 3.94 -8.11
N ASP A 317 -27.91 3.22 -9.19
CA ASP A 317 -27.69 1.77 -9.19
C ASP A 317 -26.27 1.46 -8.71
N TRP A 318 -26.14 1.28 -7.41
CA TRP A 318 -24.86 1.00 -6.77
C TRP A 318 -24.30 -0.41 -7.08
N ALA A 319 -25.14 -1.33 -7.53
CA ALA A 319 -24.64 -2.63 -7.99
C ALA A 319 -23.89 -2.47 -9.32
N ALA A 320 -24.46 -1.73 -10.26
CA ALA A 320 -23.80 -1.38 -11.52
C ALA A 320 -22.55 -0.51 -11.28
N ALA A 321 -22.62 0.47 -10.39
CA ALA A 321 -21.49 1.32 -10.02
C ALA A 321 -20.32 0.52 -9.42
N ALA A 322 -20.59 -0.39 -8.47
CA ALA A 322 -19.57 -1.24 -7.87
C ALA A 322 -18.96 -2.23 -8.89
N SER A 323 -19.75 -2.71 -9.86
CA SER A 323 -19.22 -3.54 -10.95
C SER A 323 -18.28 -2.73 -11.86
N ARG A 324 -18.61 -1.48 -12.20
CA ARG A 324 -17.69 -0.61 -12.97
C ARG A 324 -16.40 -0.29 -12.22
N TYR A 325 -16.50 -0.05 -10.90
CA TYR A 325 -15.29 0.05 -10.06
C TYR A 325 -14.43 -1.20 -10.18
N ALA A 326 -15.03 -2.39 -10.06
CA ALA A 326 -14.30 -3.65 -10.13
C ALA A 326 -13.55 -3.84 -11.47
N GLU A 327 -14.17 -3.45 -12.59
CA GLU A 327 -13.53 -3.47 -13.91
C GLU A 327 -12.36 -2.47 -14.01
N GLN A 328 -12.54 -1.23 -13.55
CA GLN A 328 -11.47 -0.23 -13.54
C GLN A 328 -10.30 -0.70 -12.66
N ARG A 329 -10.64 -1.26 -11.47
CA ARG A 329 -9.64 -1.80 -10.55
C ARG A 329 -8.82 -2.92 -11.16
N ARG A 330 -9.46 -3.82 -11.88
CA ARG A 330 -8.77 -4.91 -12.59
C ARG A 330 -7.70 -4.36 -13.55
N VAL A 331 -8.00 -3.27 -14.26
CA VAL A 331 -7.07 -2.64 -15.20
C VAL A 331 -5.85 -2.06 -14.47
N TYR A 332 -6.08 -1.14 -13.52
CA TYR A 332 -4.93 -0.48 -12.87
C TYR A 332 -4.14 -1.42 -11.94
N PHE A 333 -4.77 -2.41 -11.33
CA PHE A 333 -4.05 -3.43 -10.57
C PHE A 333 -3.15 -4.28 -11.48
N ARG A 334 -3.64 -4.70 -12.64
CA ARG A 334 -2.84 -5.45 -13.62
C ARG A 334 -1.65 -4.63 -14.11
N THR A 335 -1.82 -3.34 -14.35
CA THR A 335 -0.71 -2.42 -14.67
C THR A 335 0.35 -2.43 -13.56
N CYS A 336 -0.06 -2.23 -12.31
CA CYS A 336 0.83 -2.25 -11.14
C CYS A 336 1.61 -3.58 -11.06
N HIS A 337 0.91 -4.70 -11.04
CA HIS A 337 1.48 -6.03 -10.91
C HIS A 337 2.44 -6.39 -12.06
N THR A 338 2.12 -5.96 -13.30
CA THR A 338 3.01 -6.15 -14.46
C THR A 338 4.32 -5.38 -14.30
N VAL A 339 4.25 -4.10 -13.93
CA VAL A 339 5.44 -3.25 -13.75
C VAL A 339 6.31 -3.75 -12.59
N GLU A 340 5.69 -4.13 -11.47
CA GLU A 340 6.39 -4.74 -10.34
C GLU A 340 7.14 -6.03 -10.75
N GLY A 341 6.52 -6.85 -11.59
CA GLY A 341 7.16 -8.05 -12.16
C GLY A 341 8.38 -7.72 -13.01
N TRP A 342 8.30 -6.70 -13.87
CA TRP A 342 9.43 -6.23 -14.66
C TRP A 342 10.57 -5.68 -13.80
N PHE A 343 10.23 -4.89 -12.79
CA PHE A 343 11.20 -4.31 -11.85
C PHE A 343 11.89 -5.40 -11.03
N ARG A 344 11.13 -6.38 -10.55
CA ARG A 344 11.70 -7.54 -9.83
C ARG A 344 12.70 -8.28 -10.72
N THR A 345 12.36 -8.58 -11.97
CA THR A 345 13.24 -9.24 -12.93
C THR A 345 14.52 -8.42 -13.15
N LEU A 346 14.39 -7.11 -13.39
CA LEU A 346 15.57 -6.32 -13.77
C LEU A 346 16.44 -5.92 -12.57
N PHE A 347 15.83 -5.61 -11.41
CA PHE A 347 16.56 -4.99 -10.31
C PHE A 347 16.78 -5.90 -9.09
N GLN A 348 16.08 -7.03 -9.00
CA GLN A 348 16.14 -7.86 -7.80
C GLN A 348 16.48 -9.34 -8.07
N ASP A 349 16.09 -9.90 -9.21
CA ASP A 349 16.27 -11.32 -9.51
C ASP A 349 17.77 -11.66 -9.71
N PRO A 350 18.41 -12.54 -8.87
CA PRO A 350 19.80 -12.91 -9.00
C PRO A 350 20.07 -13.99 -10.05
N SER A 351 19.05 -14.48 -10.76
CA SER A 351 19.19 -15.57 -11.74
C SER A 351 20.12 -15.20 -12.91
N PRO A 352 20.76 -16.19 -13.55
CA PRO A 352 21.59 -15.97 -14.72
C PRO A 352 20.83 -15.32 -15.88
N GLU A 353 19.56 -15.68 -16.06
CA GLU A 353 18.66 -15.13 -17.07
C GLU A 353 18.42 -13.63 -16.84
N ALA A 354 18.12 -13.24 -15.62
CA ALA A 354 17.96 -11.84 -15.25
C ALA A 354 19.31 -11.07 -15.35
N ALA A 355 20.42 -11.72 -15.04
CA ALA A 355 21.76 -11.13 -15.20
C ALA A 355 22.07 -10.82 -16.69
N ALA A 356 21.69 -11.72 -17.60
CA ALA A 356 21.85 -11.49 -19.03
C ALA A 356 20.98 -10.32 -19.53
N LEU A 357 19.75 -10.19 -19.04
CA LEU A 357 18.87 -9.04 -19.33
C LEU A 357 19.48 -7.73 -18.80
N ARG A 358 20.00 -7.73 -17.56
CA ARG A 358 20.68 -6.56 -16.98
C ARG A 358 21.89 -6.14 -17.78
N ALA A 359 22.72 -7.08 -18.25
CA ALA A 359 23.89 -6.79 -19.07
C ALA A 359 23.54 -6.02 -20.34
N LYS A 360 22.36 -6.25 -20.91
CA LYS A 360 21.82 -5.50 -22.07
C LYS A 360 21.20 -4.16 -21.65
N ALA A 361 20.33 -4.19 -20.67
CA ALA A 361 19.46 -3.05 -20.32
C ALA A 361 20.20 -1.93 -19.57
N MET A 362 21.04 -2.27 -18.58
CA MET A 362 21.63 -1.26 -17.69
C MET A 362 22.52 -0.24 -18.37
N PRO A 363 23.36 -0.57 -19.37
CA PRO A 363 24.14 0.43 -20.12
C PRO A 363 23.25 1.43 -20.87
N LEU A 364 22.10 0.98 -21.38
CA LEU A 364 21.15 1.81 -22.10
C LEU A 364 20.35 2.70 -21.11
N ILE A 365 19.98 2.16 -19.96
CA ILE A 365 19.30 2.90 -18.89
C ILE A 365 20.23 3.98 -18.31
N ALA A 366 21.52 3.71 -18.16
CA ALA A 366 22.50 4.68 -17.71
C ALA A 366 22.64 5.87 -18.67
N GLN A 367 22.50 5.63 -19.99
CA GLN A 367 22.50 6.69 -21.00
C GLN A 367 21.15 7.43 -21.09
N ASP A 368 20.05 6.72 -20.86
CA ASP A 368 18.69 7.25 -20.95
C ASP A 368 17.82 6.64 -19.84
N PRO A 369 17.77 7.26 -18.64
CA PRO A 369 16.96 6.78 -17.50
C PRO A 369 15.46 6.70 -17.79
N THR A 370 14.95 7.38 -18.84
CA THR A 370 13.53 7.32 -19.22
C THR A 370 13.13 5.97 -19.83
N ARG A 371 14.08 5.06 -20.03
CA ARG A 371 13.81 3.66 -20.41
C ARG A 371 13.11 2.88 -19.29
N VAL A 372 13.31 3.27 -18.03
CA VAL A 372 12.59 2.69 -16.90
C VAL A 372 11.22 3.33 -16.80
N PRO A 373 10.11 2.57 -16.93
CA PRO A 373 8.77 3.13 -16.84
C PRO A 373 8.47 3.61 -15.42
N ASP A 374 8.04 4.87 -15.29
CA ASP A 374 7.90 5.55 -13.99
C ASP A 374 6.53 5.33 -13.31
N HIS A 375 5.88 4.19 -13.56
CA HIS A 375 4.56 3.87 -12.98
C HIS A 375 4.58 3.85 -11.46
N VAL A 376 5.69 3.42 -10.85
CA VAL A 376 5.83 3.34 -9.39
C VAL A 376 5.68 4.70 -8.73
N ASN A 377 6.22 5.78 -9.33
CA ASN A 377 6.16 7.11 -8.75
C ASN A 377 5.12 8.01 -9.41
N SER A 378 4.95 7.89 -10.73
CA SER A 378 4.13 8.79 -11.55
C SER A 378 2.70 8.29 -11.78
N GLY A 379 2.41 7.02 -11.52
CA GLY A 379 1.05 6.47 -11.53
C GLY A 379 0.76 5.45 -12.62
N LEU A 380 -0.36 4.77 -12.43
CA LEU A 380 -0.76 3.59 -13.19
C LEU A 380 -1.50 3.92 -14.51
N ASP A 381 -1.71 5.19 -14.80
CA ASP A 381 -2.37 5.67 -16.02
C ASP A 381 -1.37 5.91 -17.17
N LEU A 382 -0.07 5.73 -16.92
CA LEU A 382 0.96 5.79 -17.93
C LEU A 382 0.80 4.62 -18.92
N PRO A 383 1.17 4.81 -20.21
CA PRO A 383 1.11 3.73 -21.20
C PRO A 383 1.89 2.50 -20.76
N LEU A 384 1.27 1.33 -20.86
CA LEU A 384 1.90 0.04 -20.62
C LEU A 384 1.62 -0.89 -21.81
N ASN A 385 2.66 -1.20 -22.59
CA ASN A 385 2.57 -2.06 -23.76
C ASN A 385 3.92 -2.76 -24.03
N GLU A 386 3.97 -3.61 -25.05
CA GLU A 386 5.16 -4.35 -25.41
C GLU A 386 6.34 -3.44 -25.81
N GLN A 387 6.08 -2.27 -26.39
CA GLN A 387 7.14 -1.33 -26.74
C GLN A 387 7.82 -0.74 -25.49
N VAL A 388 7.04 -0.43 -24.44
CA VAL A 388 7.57 0.03 -23.15
C VAL A 388 8.41 -1.07 -22.51
N ARG A 389 7.95 -2.33 -22.55
CA ARG A 389 8.69 -3.48 -22.07
C ARG A 389 10.03 -3.66 -22.84
N ALA A 390 9.95 -3.73 -24.15
CA ALA A 390 11.11 -3.91 -25.01
C ALA A 390 12.17 -2.82 -24.79
N ARG A 391 11.73 -1.56 -24.63
CA ARG A 391 12.61 -0.43 -24.35
C ARG A 391 13.30 -0.58 -22.99
N MET A 392 12.58 -1.01 -21.96
CA MET A 392 13.15 -1.22 -20.61
C MET A 392 14.20 -2.33 -20.62
N PHE A 393 13.95 -3.43 -21.31
CA PHE A 393 14.85 -4.59 -21.34
C PHE A 393 15.95 -4.50 -22.42
N GLY A 394 16.05 -3.39 -23.16
CA GLY A 394 17.08 -3.19 -24.17
C GLY A 394 16.87 -4.06 -25.43
N GLU A 395 15.62 -4.37 -25.76
CA GLU A 395 15.24 -5.14 -26.93
C GLU A 395 14.98 -4.24 -28.17
N CYS A 396 14.93 -2.91 -27.94
CA CYS A 396 14.82 -1.88 -28.99
C CYS A 396 15.53 -0.59 -28.57
#